data_ad0e955cf863685f3993c82dc017e8a5
#
_entry.id   ad0e955cf863685f3993c82dc017e8a5
#
_cell.length_a   1.000
_cell.length_b   1.000
_cell.length_c   1.000
_cell.angle_alpha   90.00
_cell.angle_beta   90.00
_cell.angle_gamma   90.00
#
_symmetry.space_group_name_H-M   'P 1'
#
loop_
_entity.id
_entity.type
_entity.pdbx_description
1 polymer ?
#
loop_
_entity_poly.entity_id
_entity_poly.type
_entity_poly.pdbx_seq_one_letter_code
_entity_poly.pdbx_strand_id
1 'polypeptide(L)'
;MAPARAPARDVESQESCAATHCAGNGHPAVAALVAPFVLAWNAIDAYLTPCLGAYARLGARGAMGSLCCCLLECFRYEDKVWAGDAALGVDCEFRGCDWARVGDLSAGSEDKPMVLYQGIIEPRDCVQGQLGDCWLVSALACLAEHPGAIKRLILNGEKSLRGKYRVRFYDGKEKRWVTVTVDDLIPCYKGTKNPIFMQPHNNEFWPLIVEKAMAKFMGSYAALDGGFGTWATHALTGDNVFLLKKRMDVERTWRRHNMKFIGKPGDGGKKDRIYHEEVEENI
;
A
#
# COMPACT_ATOMS: atom_id res chain seq x y z
N MET A 1 -22.50 9.54 22.50
CA MET A 1 -22.81 10.11 21.18
C MET A 1 -21.56 9.84 20.32
N ALA A 2 -21.62 8.88 19.42
CA ALA A 2 -20.53 8.56 18.52
C ALA A 2 -20.50 9.61 17.39
N PRO A 3 -19.32 10.13 17.00
CA PRO A 3 -19.23 11.02 15.86
C PRO A 3 -19.53 10.24 14.56
N ALA A 4 -20.27 10.89 13.69
CA ALA A 4 -20.75 10.36 12.43
C ALA A 4 -19.61 9.92 11.52
N ARG A 5 -19.73 8.73 10.97
CA ARG A 5 -18.90 8.15 9.91
C ARG A 5 -18.83 9.13 8.73
N ALA A 6 -17.67 9.58 8.37
CA ALA A 6 -17.50 10.24 7.07
C ALA A 6 -17.85 9.21 5.98
N PRO A 7 -18.75 9.54 5.04
CA PRO A 7 -19.08 8.63 3.95
C PRO A 7 -17.83 8.37 3.10
N ALA A 8 -17.65 7.13 2.69
CA ALA A 8 -16.70 6.79 1.63
C ALA A 8 -17.14 7.57 0.38
N ARG A 9 -16.49 8.68 0.12
CA ARG A 9 -16.75 9.46 -1.08
C ARG A 9 -16.14 8.74 -2.26
N ASP A 10 -16.93 8.60 -3.28
CA ASP A 10 -16.61 7.94 -4.52
C ASP A 10 -15.33 8.50 -5.15
N VAL A 11 -14.57 7.58 -5.76
CA VAL A 11 -13.30 7.84 -6.44
C VAL A 11 -13.41 8.94 -7.51
N GLU A 12 -14.59 9.11 -8.11
CA GLU A 12 -14.87 10.14 -9.13
C GLU A 12 -14.71 11.59 -8.64
N SER A 13 -14.98 11.88 -7.35
CA SER A 13 -14.85 13.25 -6.84
C SER A 13 -13.40 13.69 -6.62
N GLN A 14 -12.44 12.76 -6.50
CA GLN A 14 -11.02 13.08 -6.35
C GLN A 14 -10.33 13.36 -7.70
N GLU A 15 -10.81 12.74 -8.77
CA GLU A 15 -10.25 12.99 -10.12
C GLU A 15 -10.61 14.37 -10.66
N SER A 16 -11.77 14.90 -10.29
CA SER A 16 -12.15 16.30 -10.64
C SER A 16 -11.30 17.33 -9.90
N CYS A 17 -10.79 16.99 -8.70
CA CYS A 17 -9.97 17.88 -7.89
C CYS A 17 -8.55 18.06 -8.45
N ALA A 18 -7.97 17.02 -9.07
CA ALA A 18 -6.66 17.13 -9.73
C ALA A 18 -6.69 18.07 -10.94
N ALA A 19 -7.77 18.01 -11.74
CA ALA A 19 -7.97 18.90 -12.87
C ALA A 19 -8.13 20.37 -12.41
N THR A 20 -8.79 20.59 -11.26
CA THR A 20 -9.01 21.94 -10.71
C THR A 20 -7.72 22.52 -10.10
N HIS A 21 -6.82 21.69 -9.57
CA HIS A 21 -5.57 22.17 -8.95
C HIS A 21 -4.53 22.59 -9.98
N CYS A 22 -4.44 21.89 -11.12
CA CYS A 22 -3.63 22.33 -12.25
C CYS A 22 -4.20 23.62 -12.90
N ALA A 23 -5.51 23.85 -12.81
CA ALA A 23 -6.15 25.08 -13.28
C ALA A 23 -5.94 26.30 -12.36
N GLY A 24 -5.67 26.08 -11.06
CA GLY A 24 -5.52 27.15 -10.07
C GLY A 24 -4.26 28.00 -10.22
N ASN A 25 -3.22 27.47 -10.84
CA ASN A 25 -1.94 28.18 -11.06
C ASN A 25 -1.60 28.38 -12.56
N GLY A 26 -2.49 28.04 -13.46
CA GLY A 26 -2.27 28.16 -14.92
C GLY A 26 -3.34 29.01 -15.61
N HIS A 27 -2.96 29.59 -16.70
CA HIS A 27 -3.85 30.37 -17.59
C HIS A 27 -5.07 29.50 -17.99
N PRO A 28 -6.33 30.01 -17.95
CA PRO A 28 -7.53 29.21 -18.21
C PRO A 28 -7.54 28.55 -19.62
N ALA A 29 -6.79 29.05 -20.56
CA ALA A 29 -6.57 28.45 -21.88
C ALA A 29 -5.79 27.12 -21.79
N VAL A 30 -4.90 26.94 -20.79
CA VAL A 30 -4.13 25.73 -20.59
C VAL A 30 -5.00 24.62 -19.96
N ALA A 31 -5.89 24.99 -19.04
CA ALA A 31 -6.86 24.07 -18.43
C ALA A 31 -7.83 23.50 -19.49
N ALA A 32 -8.31 24.29 -20.40
CA ALA A 32 -9.20 23.87 -21.48
C ALA A 32 -8.52 22.95 -22.52
N LEU A 33 -7.21 23.13 -22.72
CA LEU A 33 -6.40 22.25 -23.59
C LEU A 33 -6.02 20.92 -22.91
N VAL A 34 -5.87 20.93 -21.59
CA VAL A 34 -5.40 19.76 -20.83
C VAL A 34 -6.57 18.84 -20.40
N ALA A 35 -7.77 19.39 -20.15
CA ALA A 35 -8.93 18.63 -19.70
C ALA A 35 -9.30 17.44 -20.62
N PRO A 36 -9.36 17.55 -21.95
CA PRO A 36 -9.65 16.40 -22.82
C PRO A 36 -8.51 15.37 -22.82
N PHE A 37 -7.26 15.79 -22.60
CA PHE A 37 -6.13 14.88 -22.46
C PHE A 37 -6.18 14.08 -21.14
N VAL A 38 -6.65 14.70 -20.05
CA VAL A 38 -6.84 14.00 -18.76
C VAL A 38 -7.91 12.92 -18.85
N LEU A 39 -9.03 13.23 -19.50
CA LEU A 39 -10.13 12.26 -19.70
C LEU A 39 -9.72 11.14 -20.65
N ALA A 40 -9.01 11.45 -21.73
CA ALA A 40 -8.46 10.46 -22.65
C ALA A 40 -7.38 9.62 -21.97
N TRP A 41 -6.54 10.21 -21.10
CA TRP A 41 -5.49 9.51 -20.38
C TRP A 41 -6.03 8.52 -19.36
N ASN A 42 -7.13 8.82 -18.67
CA ASN A 42 -7.77 7.88 -17.75
C ASN A 42 -8.31 6.63 -18.45
N ALA A 43 -8.81 6.78 -19.69
CA ALA A 43 -9.18 5.66 -20.55
C ALA A 43 -7.94 4.92 -21.09
N ILE A 44 -6.87 5.64 -21.37
CA ILE A 44 -5.60 5.15 -21.89
C ILE A 44 -4.81 4.39 -20.82
N ASP A 45 -4.82 4.82 -19.55
CA ASP A 45 -4.12 4.19 -18.43
C ASP A 45 -4.62 2.75 -18.17
N ALA A 46 -5.89 2.49 -18.46
CA ALA A 46 -6.48 1.15 -18.32
C ALA A 46 -6.08 0.19 -19.48
N TYR A 47 -5.80 0.74 -20.67
CA TYR A 47 -5.58 -0.06 -21.89
C TYR A 47 -4.14 -0.04 -22.41
N LEU A 48 -3.36 1.01 -22.15
CA LEU A 48 -2.02 1.19 -22.74
C LEU A 48 -0.86 0.96 -21.77
N THR A 49 -1.09 0.80 -20.47
CA THR A 49 -0.02 0.48 -19.50
C THR A 49 0.82 -0.72 -19.94
N PRO A 50 0.25 -1.82 -20.49
CA PRO A 50 1.04 -2.93 -21.03
C PRO A 50 1.86 -2.54 -22.28
N CYS A 51 1.34 -1.64 -23.10
CA CYS A 51 1.99 -1.26 -24.36
C CYS A 51 3.10 -0.22 -24.17
N LEU A 52 2.93 0.76 -23.28
CA LEU A 52 3.93 1.79 -23.00
C LEU A 52 5.15 1.25 -22.24
N GLY A 53 4.97 0.23 -21.40
CA GLY A 53 6.08 -0.51 -20.79
C GLY A 53 6.98 -1.20 -21.82
N ALA A 54 6.43 -1.59 -22.97
CA ALA A 54 7.20 -2.11 -24.11
C ALA A 54 7.89 -0.99 -24.92
N TYR A 55 7.23 0.17 -25.08
CA TYR A 55 7.79 1.32 -25.81
C TYR A 55 8.89 2.05 -25.04
N ALA A 56 8.79 2.15 -23.71
CA ALA A 56 9.84 2.73 -22.87
C ALA A 56 11.15 1.91 -22.93
N ARG A 57 11.07 0.62 -23.24
CA ARG A 57 12.22 -0.25 -23.50
C ARG A 57 12.87 -0.03 -24.87
N LEU A 58 12.19 0.63 -25.79
CA LEU A 58 12.67 0.88 -27.17
C LEU A 58 13.40 2.21 -27.37
N GLY A 59 13.78 2.92 -26.31
CA GLY A 59 14.87 3.90 -26.37
C GLY A 59 14.59 5.20 -27.12
N ALA A 60 13.38 5.76 -27.10
CA ALA A 60 13.14 7.12 -27.55
C ALA A 60 13.73 8.15 -26.54
N ARG A 61 15.03 8.15 -26.38
CA ARG A 61 15.82 9.16 -25.66
C ARG A 61 16.05 10.36 -26.60
N GLY A 62 15.09 11.25 -26.69
CA GLY A 62 15.21 12.48 -27.47
C GLY A 62 14.35 13.58 -26.91
N ALA A 63 14.49 14.81 -27.32
CA ALA A 63 13.91 16.07 -26.82
C ALA A 63 12.41 16.04 -26.39
N MET A 64 11.66 15.00 -26.72
CA MET A 64 10.30 14.72 -26.24
C MET A 64 10.28 14.27 -24.78
N GLY A 65 11.40 13.79 -24.23
CA GLY A 65 11.52 13.33 -22.83
C GLY A 65 11.29 14.44 -21.82
N SER A 66 11.77 15.65 -22.07
CA SER A 66 11.65 16.76 -21.10
C SER A 66 10.23 17.31 -21.02
N LEU A 67 9.50 17.43 -22.13
CA LEU A 67 8.09 17.85 -22.13
C LEU A 67 7.17 16.77 -21.54
N CYS A 68 7.48 15.51 -21.79
CA CYS A 68 6.74 14.38 -21.26
C CYS A 68 6.95 14.22 -19.75
N CYS A 69 8.16 14.49 -19.21
CA CYS A 69 8.43 14.47 -17.78
C CYS A 69 7.61 15.53 -17.02
N CYS A 70 7.56 16.76 -17.49
CA CYS A 70 6.77 17.82 -16.84
C CYS A 70 5.26 17.51 -16.87
N LEU A 71 4.76 16.92 -17.96
CA LEU A 71 3.37 16.51 -18.06
C LEU A 71 3.09 15.30 -17.15
N LEU A 72 3.98 14.32 -17.07
CA LEU A 72 3.84 13.15 -16.18
C LEU A 72 3.83 13.54 -14.72
N GLU A 73 4.65 14.50 -14.29
CA GLU A 73 4.64 15.02 -12.91
C GLU A 73 3.29 15.64 -12.55
N CYS A 74 2.66 16.39 -13.45
CA CYS A 74 1.32 16.96 -13.24
C CYS A 74 0.22 15.89 -13.09
N PHE A 75 0.45 14.66 -13.59
CA PHE A 75 -0.53 13.57 -13.55
C PHE A 75 -0.22 12.51 -12.51
N ARG A 76 0.84 12.69 -11.71
CA ARG A 76 1.16 11.74 -10.64
C ARG A 76 0.09 11.75 -9.57
N TYR A 77 -0.30 10.57 -9.15
CA TYR A 77 -1.27 10.42 -8.08
C TYR A 77 -0.62 10.69 -6.73
N GLU A 78 -1.31 11.45 -5.91
CA GLU A 78 -0.99 11.67 -4.51
C GLU A 78 -2.23 11.48 -3.66
N ASP A 79 -2.07 10.76 -2.56
CA ASP A 79 -3.13 10.56 -1.59
C ASP A 79 -3.17 11.74 -0.61
N LYS A 80 -3.89 12.79 -0.99
CA LYS A 80 -3.98 14.03 -0.20
C LYS A 80 -4.73 13.88 1.13
N VAL A 81 -5.51 12.83 1.26
CA VAL A 81 -6.33 12.58 2.46
C VAL A 81 -5.54 11.80 3.51
N TRP A 82 -4.64 10.91 3.05
CA TRP A 82 -3.85 10.06 3.91
C TRP A 82 -2.37 10.19 3.51
N ALA A 83 -1.71 11.25 3.99
CA ALA A 83 -0.35 11.63 3.62
C ALA A 83 0.40 12.27 4.81
N GLY A 84 1.73 12.34 4.70
CA GLY A 84 2.60 12.96 5.68
C GLY A 84 2.40 12.43 7.10
N ASP A 85 2.45 13.30 8.09
CA ASP A 85 2.31 12.94 9.50
C ASP A 85 0.94 12.33 9.85
N ALA A 86 -0.10 12.63 9.09
CA ALA A 86 -1.41 11.99 9.27
C ALA A 86 -1.36 10.50 8.91
N ALA A 87 -0.59 10.13 7.89
CA ALA A 87 -0.39 8.75 7.51
C ALA A 87 0.51 8.00 8.51
N LEU A 88 1.49 8.68 9.10
CA LEU A 88 2.37 8.10 10.11
C LEU A 88 1.62 7.79 11.41
N GLY A 89 0.69 8.67 11.81
CA GLY A 89 -0.03 8.59 13.08
C GLY A 89 0.64 9.38 14.20
N VAL A 90 -0.14 9.63 15.27
CA VAL A 90 0.29 10.49 16.37
C VAL A 90 1.42 9.88 17.22
N ASP A 91 1.44 8.56 17.33
CA ASP A 91 2.41 7.80 18.14
C ASP A 91 3.66 7.38 17.35
N CYS A 92 3.79 7.80 16.07
CA CYS A 92 4.96 7.46 15.28
C CYS A 92 6.16 8.35 15.65
N GLU A 93 7.29 7.74 15.97
CA GLU A 93 8.53 8.45 16.29
C GLU A 93 9.19 9.13 15.08
N PHE A 94 8.83 8.71 13.86
CA PHE A 94 9.40 9.23 12.60
C PHE A 94 8.58 10.39 12.00
N ARG A 95 7.76 11.08 12.79
CA ARG A 95 7.05 12.25 12.31
C ARG A 95 8.00 13.34 11.81
N GLY A 96 7.63 13.99 10.71
CA GLY A 96 8.50 14.97 10.06
C GLY A 96 9.62 14.35 9.23
N CYS A 97 9.55 13.05 8.92
CA CYS A 97 10.44 12.41 7.95
C CYS A 97 10.19 12.91 6.52
N ASP A 98 11.12 12.60 5.63
CA ASP A 98 10.94 12.89 4.22
C ASP A 98 10.11 11.80 3.53
N TRP A 99 9.52 12.15 2.39
CA TRP A 99 8.77 11.22 1.56
C TRP A 99 9.38 11.19 0.16
N ALA A 100 9.72 10.02 -0.34
CA ALA A 100 10.29 9.84 -1.67
C ALA A 100 9.42 8.92 -2.52
N ARG A 101 9.34 9.19 -3.82
CA ARG A 101 8.71 8.26 -4.78
C ARG A 101 9.51 6.98 -4.87
N VAL A 102 8.84 5.83 -5.06
CA VAL A 102 9.55 4.54 -5.21
C VAL A 102 10.59 4.56 -6.33
N GLY A 103 10.40 5.35 -7.37
CA GLY A 103 11.37 5.51 -8.45
C GLY A 103 12.65 6.23 -8.07
N ASP A 104 12.62 7.00 -6.98
CA ASP A 104 13.71 7.84 -6.51
C ASP A 104 14.44 7.24 -5.30
N LEU A 105 14.02 6.06 -4.82
CA LEU A 105 14.64 5.40 -3.68
C LEU A 105 16.08 5.02 -3.98
N SER A 106 16.94 5.09 -2.98
CA SER A 106 18.39 4.81 -3.07
C SER A 106 18.72 3.37 -3.47
N ALA A 107 17.80 2.43 -3.33
CA ALA A 107 17.96 1.05 -3.78
C ALA A 107 17.92 0.89 -5.31
N GLY A 108 17.39 1.89 -6.02
CA GLY A 108 17.41 1.94 -7.48
C GLY A 108 18.59 2.72 -8.03
N SER A 109 18.94 2.48 -9.29
CA SER A 109 19.92 3.25 -10.06
C SER A 109 19.46 3.38 -11.52
N GLU A 110 20.16 4.18 -12.33
CA GLU A 110 19.85 4.29 -13.76
C GLU A 110 19.95 2.93 -14.48
N ASP A 111 20.97 2.13 -14.12
CA ASP A 111 21.17 0.80 -14.69
C ASP A 111 20.22 -0.24 -14.10
N LYS A 112 19.72 -0.02 -12.90
CA LYS A 112 18.83 -0.94 -12.18
C LYS A 112 17.65 -0.16 -11.57
N PRO A 113 16.68 0.27 -12.39
CA PRO A 113 15.55 1.05 -11.90
C PRO A 113 14.65 0.22 -10.98
N MET A 114 13.97 0.90 -10.05
CA MET A 114 12.98 0.27 -9.17
C MET A 114 11.83 -0.33 -9.98
N VAL A 115 11.50 -1.57 -9.70
CA VAL A 115 10.43 -2.35 -10.34
C VAL A 115 9.44 -2.87 -9.31
N LEU A 116 8.17 -3.05 -9.71
CA LEU A 116 7.17 -3.58 -8.79
C LEU A 116 7.50 -5.02 -8.39
N TYR A 117 7.84 -5.85 -9.37
CA TYR A 117 8.25 -7.25 -9.19
C TYR A 117 9.49 -7.53 -10.04
N GLN A 118 10.42 -8.31 -9.53
CA GLN A 118 11.59 -8.78 -10.24
C GLN A 118 11.68 -10.31 -10.19
N GLY A 119 11.32 -10.96 -11.29
CA GLY A 119 11.41 -12.43 -11.37
C GLY A 119 10.29 -13.14 -10.58
N ILE A 120 10.71 -14.09 -9.75
CA ILE A 120 9.84 -14.87 -8.89
C ILE A 120 9.75 -14.14 -7.55
N ILE A 121 8.54 -13.95 -7.06
CA ILE A 121 8.30 -13.37 -5.73
C ILE A 121 8.69 -14.42 -4.69
N GLU A 122 9.52 -14.04 -3.73
CA GLU A 122 10.09 -14.92 -2.74
C GLU A 122 9.97 -14.33 -1.32
N PRO A 123 9.98 -15.15 -0.26
CA PRO A 123 9.94 -14.69 1.12
C PRO A 123 11.02 -13.65 1.48
N ARG A 124 12.21 -13.79 0.87
CA ARG A 124 13.35 -12.89 1.09
C ARG A 124 13.13 -11.46 0.58
N ASP A 125 12.10 -11.23 -0.23
CA ASP A 125 11.74 -9.89 -0.69
C ASP A 125 11.13 -9.05 0.43
N CYS A 126 10.65 -9.71 1.49
CA CYS A 126 10.07 -9.08 2.68
C CYS A 126 11.15 -8.73 3.69
N VAL A 127 11.70 -7.54 3.60
CA VAL A 127 12.74 -7.05 4.52
C VAL A 127 12.16 -6.00 5.46
N GLN A 128 12.10 -6.32 6.75
CA GLN A 128 11.58 -5.43 7.79
C GLN A 128 12.53 -4.26 8.04
N GLY A 129 11.97 -3.06 8.29
CA GLY A 129 12.70 -1.88 8.75
C GLY A 129 12.43 -1.57 10.23
N GLN A 130 12.17 -0.31 10.53
CA GLN A 130 12.07 0.20 11.91
C GLN A 130 10.66 0.05 12.53
N LEU A 131 9.69 -0.49 11.81
CA LEU A 131 8.34 -0.67 12.34
C LEU A 131 8.19 -2.03 13.02
N GLY A 132 7.45 -2.10 14.13
CA GLY A 132 7.14 -3.36 14.82
C GLY A 132 6.03 -4.17 14.14
N ASP A 133 6.09 -4.28 12.83
CA ASP A 133 5.12 -4.98 11.98
C ASP A 133 5.58 -6.38 11.54
N CYS A 134 6.48 -7.01 12.30
CA CYS A 134 6.97 -8.36 12.02
C CYS A 134 5.84 -9.39 11.80
N TRP A 135 4.67 -9.16 12.39
CA TRP A 135 3.47 -9.96 12.19
C TRP A 135 2.92 -9.88 10.75
N LEU A 136 3.02 -8.71 10.12
CA LEU A 136 2.66 -8.50 8.71
C LEU A 136 3.75 -9.05 7.79
N VAL A 137 5.01 -8.72 8.08
CA VAL A 137 6.17 -9.16 7.29
C VAL A 137 6.23 -10.68 7.21
N SER A 138 6.04 -11.38 8.34
CA SER A 138 6.03 -12.86 8.38
C SER A 138 4.86 -13.45 7.58
N ALA A 139 3.67 -12.87 7.67
CA ALA A 139 2.52 -13.33 6.90
C ALA A 139 2.71 -13.12 5.39
N LEU A 140 3.31 -11.98 4.98
CA LEU A 140 3.65 -11.71 3.58
C LEU A 140 4.72 -12.70 3.08
N ALA A 141 5.74 -12.98 3.88
CA ALA A 141 6.77 -13.96 3.54
C ALA A 141 6.16 -15.36 3.35
N CYS A 142 5.30 -15.81 4.27
CA CYS A 142 4.57 -17.06 4.10
C CYS A 142 3.70 -17.07 2.83
N LEU A 143 3.03 -15.95 2.54
CA LEU A 143 2.18 -15.84 1.35
C LEU A 143 3.01 -15.85 0.05
N ALA A 144 4.22 -15.31 0.09
CA ALA A 144 5.15 -15.27 -1.05
C ALA A 144 5.62 -16.67 -1.49
N GLU A 145 5.58 -17.68 -0.60
CA GLU A 145 5.82 -19.09 -0.96
C GLU A 145 4.77 -19.64 -1.94
N HIS A 146 3.61 -19.01 -2.03
CA HIS A 146 2.52 -19.47 -2.88
C HIS A 146 2.49 -18.71 -4.21
N PRO A 147 2.75 -19.37 -5.34
CA PRO A 147 2.81 -18.71 -6.65
C PRO A 147 1.58 -17.86 -6.96
N GLY A 148 1.80 -16.61 -7.29
CA GLY A 148 0.75 -15.66 -7.66
C GLY A 148 -0.10 -15.11 -6.50
N ALA A 149 0.13 -15.52 -5.25
CA ALA A 149 -0.67 -15.06 -4.12
C ALA A 149 -0.52 -13.54 -3.90
N ILE A 150 0.70 -13.03 -3.88
CA ILE A 150 1.00 -11.60 -3.78
C ILE A 150 0.41 -10.82 -4.97
N LYS A 151 0.55 -11.35 -6.20
CA LYS A 151 -0.01 -10.70 -7.40
C LYS A 151 -1.53 -10.59 -7.39
N ARG A 152 -2.23 -11.44 -6.63
CA ARG A 152 -3.67 -11.32 -6.42
C ARG A 152 -4.05 -10.19 -5.46
N LEU A 153 -3.14 -9.78 -4.58
CA LEU A 153 -3.38 -8.65 -3.66
C LEU A 153 -3.21 -7.31 -4.38
N ILE A 154 -2.13 -7.15 -5.14
CA ILE A 154 -1.83 -5.89 -5.84
C ILE A 154 -2.50 -5.95 -7.21
N LEU A 155 -3.52 -5.14 -7.41
CA LEU A 155 -4.33 -5.13 -8.63
C LEU A 155 -3.61 -4.49 -9.83
N ASN A 156 -2.44 -3.91 -9.60
CA ASN A 156 -1.56 -3.41 -10.65
C ASN A 156 -0.65 -4.55 -11.11
N GLY A 157 -0.64 -4.87 -12.37
CA GLY A 157 0.25 -5.91 -12.92
C GLY A 157 1.71 -5.47 -12.99
N GLU A 158 1.96 -4.18 -13.13
CA GLU A 158 3.28 -3.58 -13.33
C GLU A 158 3.43 -2.25 -12.56
N LYS A 159 4.64 -1.66 -12.61
CA LYS A 159 4.91 -0.34 -12.05
C LYS A 159 4.01 0.70 -12.68
N SER A 160 3.24 1.40 -11.86
CA SER A 160 2.35 2.47 -12.31
C SER A 160 3.13 3.72 -12.72
N LEU A 161 2.88 4.24 -13.91
CA LEU A 161 3.46 5.51 -14.37
C LEU A 161 2.94 6.70 -13.56
N ARG A 162 1.71 6.59 -13.05
CA ARG A 162 1.08 7.62 -12.21
C ARG A 162 1.43 7.48 -10.74
N GLY A 163 2.12 6.43 -10.32
CA GLY A 163 2.39 6.15 -8.91
C GLY A 163 1.14 5.78 -8.10
N LYS A 164 0.07 5.28 -8.75
CA LYS A 164 -1.17 4.86 -8.11
C LYS A 164 -1.23 3.35 -8.01
N TYR A 165 -1.37 2.82 -6.80
CA TYR A 165 -1.46 1.39 -6.53
C TYR A 165 -2.75 1.06 -5.81
N ARG A 166 -3.33 -0.09 -6.14
CA ARG A 166 -4.54 -0.62 -5.53
C ARG A 166 -4.22 -1.99 -4.95
N VAL A 167 -4.40 -2.10 -3.65
CA VAL A 167 -4.18 -3.35 -2.91
C VAL A 167 -5.49 -3.76 -2.27
N ARG A 168 -5.83 -5.03 -2.32
CA ARG A 168 -7.05 -5.53 -1.70
C ARG A 168 -6.74 -6.31 -0.44
N PHE A 169 -7.57 -6.08 0.57
CA PHE A 169 -7.57 -6.83 1.83
C PHE A 169 -8.96 -7.33 2.15
N TYR A 170 -9.03 -8.44 2.85
CA TYR A 170 -10.30 -8.90 3.38
C TYR A 170 -10.62 -8.16 4.69
N ASP A 171 -11.78 -7.51 4.72
CA ASP A 171 -12.29 -6.88 5.94
C ASP A 171 -13.15 -7.90 6.69
N GLY A 172 -12.64 -8.42 7.80
CA GLY A 172 -13.31 -9.45 8.60
C GLY A 172 -14.61 -8.95 9.25
N LYS A 173 -14.75 -7.63 9.48
CA LYS A 173 -15.96 -7.03 10.00
C LYS A 173 -17.07 -6.94 8.94
N GLU A 174 -16.70 -6.42 7.79
CA GLU A 174 -17.62 -6.28 6.64
C GLU A 174 -17.79 -7.60 5.88
N LYS A 175 -16.97 -8.61 6.20
CA LYS A 175 -16.91 -9.94 5.54
C LYS A 175 -16.82 -9.84 4.01
N ARG A 176 -16.00 -8.93 3.52
CA ARG A 176 -15.79 -8.69 2.09
C ARG A 176 -14.39 -8.19 1.79
N TRP A 177 -13.98 -8.38 0.55
CA TRP A 177 -12.75 -7.76 0.05
C TRP A 177 -12.94 -6.26 -0.16
N VAL A 178 -12.01 -5.47 0.35
CA VAL A 178 -11.95 -4.02 0.16
C VAL A 178 -10.68 -3.67 -0.59
N THR A 179 -10.76 -2.68 -1.47
CA THR A 179 -9.60 -2.17 -2.22
C THR A 179 -9.11 -0.89 -1.57
N VAL A 180 -7.85 -0.87 -1.20
CA VAL A 180 -7.14 0.28 -0.66
C VAL A 180 -6.28 0.88 -1.74
N THR A 181 -6.49 2.15 -2.04
CA THR A 181 -5.68 2.89 -3.01
C THR A 181 -4.63 3.71 -2.28
N VAL A 182 -3.37 3.62 -2.72
CA VAL A 182 -2.25 4.38 -2.19
C VAL A 182 -1.42 4.96 -3.33
N ASP A 183 -0.66 6.02 -3.03
CA ASP A 183 0.40 6.51 -3.90
C ASP A 183 1.73 5.78 -3.65
N ASP A 184 2.76 6.12 -4.40
CA ASP A 184 4.10 5.56 -4.32
C ASP A 184 5.08 6.43 -3.51
N LEU A 185 4.58 7.34 -2.67
CA LEU A 185 5.40 8.10 -1.73
C LEU A 185 5.70 7.23 -0.51
N ILE A 186 6.96 6.97 -0.24
CA ILE A 186 7.44 6.12 0.86
C ILE A 186 8.14 6.98 1.90
N PRO A 187 7.88 6.77 3.21
CA PRO A 187 8.57 7.47 4.29
C PRO A 187 10.05 7.11 4.30
N CYS A 188 10.92 8.12 4.29
CA CYS A 188 12.37 7.98 4.24
C CYS A 188 13.04 8.75 5.37
N TYR A 189 14.22 8.33 5.77
CA TYR A 189 15.03 9.07 6.72
C TYR A 189 15.33 10.48 6.18
N LYS A 190 15.25 11.46 7.07
CA LYS A 190 15.41 12.88 6.72
C LYS A 190 16.74 13.15 5.99
N GLY A 191 16.65 13.88 4.88
CA GLY A 191 17.79 14.19 4.02
C GLY A 191 18.28 13.01 3.18
N THR A 192 17.52 11.91 3.15
CA THR A 192 17.89 10.71 2.39
C THR A 192 16.73 10.21 1.52
N LYS A 193 17.01 9.20 0.70
CA LYS A 193 15.99 8.44 -0.03
C LYS A 193 15.96 6.97 0.43
N ASN A 194 16.38 6.70 1.67
CA ASN A 194 16.36 5.39 2.29
C ASN A 194 15.02 5.20 3.02
N PRO A 195 14.22 4.19 2.70
CA PRO A 195 12.99 3.88 3.42
C PRO A 195 13.23 3.66 4.91
N ILE A 196 12.29 4.07 5.76
CA ILE A 196 12.36 3.86 7.21
C ILE A 196 11.79 2.48 7.58
N PHE A 197 10.66 2.13 7.01
CA PHE A 197 9.90 0.94 7.32
C PHE A 197 10.32 -0.23 6.44
N MET A 198 9.44 -0.94 5.79
CA MET A 198 9.86 -2.03 4.89
C MET A 198 10.92 -1.56 3.90
N GLN A 199 11.94 -2.41 3.70
CA GLN A 199 13.05 -2.14 2.81
C GLN A 199 12.86 -2.88 1.49
N PRO A 200 13.23 -2.28 0.36
CA PRO A 200 13.25 -3.00 -0.90
C PRO A 200 14.35 -4.07 -0.88
N HIS A 201 14.03 -5.28 -1.35
CA HIS A 201 15.06 -6.27 -1.65
C HIS A 201 15.55 -6.02 -3.07
N ASN A 202 16.84 -5.78 -3.23
CA ASN A 202 17.40 -5.32 -4.52
C ASN A 202 16.71 -4.03 -5.00
N ASN A 203 16.03 -4.07 -6.15
CA ASN A 203 15.26 -2.96 -6.72
C ASN A 203 13.76 -3.26 -6.79
N GLU A 204 13.26 -4.21 -6.01
CA GLU A 204 11.87 -4.62 -5.94
C GLU A 204 11.13 -3.90 -4.81
N PHE A 205 9.94 -3.38 -5.06
CA PHE A 205 9.26 -2.52 -4.08
C PHE A 205 7.82 -2.93 -3.73
N TRP A 206 7.33 -4.09 -4.20
CA TRP A 206 5.96 -4.53 -3.87
C TRP A 206 5.70 -4.63 -2.35
N PRO A 207 6.68 -5.02 -1.49
CA PRO A 207 6.44 -5.10 -0.07
C PRO A 207 6.11 -3.73 0.54
N LEU A 208 6.81 -2.66 0.09
CA LEU A 208 6.59 -1.30 0.55
C LEU A 208 5.17 -0.81 0.23
N ILE A 209 4.66 -1.18 -0.95
CA ILE A 209 3.29 -0.83 -1.37
C ILE A 209 2.25 -1.56 -0.53
N VAL A 210 2.47 -2.85 -0.24
CA VAL A 210 1.54 -3.64 0.59
C VAL A 210 1.54 -3.13 2.04
N GLU A 211 2.73 -2.85 2.62
CA GLU A 211 2.85 -2.26 3.95
C GLU A 211 2.12 -0.91 4.03
N LYS A 212 2.37 -0.01 3.08
CA LYS A 212 1.68 1.28 3.00
C LYS A 212 0.16 1.13 2.91
N ALA A 213 -0.30 0.23 2.07
CA ALA A 213 -1.72 -0.04 1.91
C ALA A 213 -2.33 -0.65 3.20
N MET A 214 -1.60 -1.53 3.90
CA MET A 214 -2.02 -2.07 5.19
C MET A 214 -2.06 -0.98 6.26
N ALA A 215 -1.07 -0.08 6.30
CA ALA A 215 -1.06 1.07 7.20
C ALA A 215 -2.30 1.96 6.97
N LYS A 216 -2.64 2.24 5.72
CA LYS A 216 -3.86 2.96 5.38
C LYS A 216 -5.13 2.19 5.75
N PHE A 217 -5.15 0.88 5.54
CA PHE A 217 -6.27 0.01 5.93
C PHE A 217 -6.49 0.02 7.45
N MET A 218 -5.39 0.01 8.23
CA MET A 218 -5.38 0.07 9.69
C MET A 218 -5.54 1.50 10.23
N GLY A 219 -5.36 2.52 9.42
CA GLY A 219 -5.49 3.95 9.76
C GLY A 219 -4.18 4.72 9.72
N SER A 220 -3.06 4.15 10.17
CA SER A 220 -1.73 4.78 10.15
C SER A 220 -0.62 3.74 10.22
N TYR A 221 0.61 4.15 9.93
CA TYR A 221 1.80 3.31 10.14
C TYR A 221 1.97 2.94 11.63
N ALA A 222 1.76 3.88 12.56
CA ALA A 222 1.81 3.58 13.99
C ALA A 222 0.81 2.48 14.42
N ALA A 223 -0.29 2.33 13.69
CA ALA A 223 -1.26 1.26 13.97
C ALA A 223 -0.75 -0.13 13.61
N LEU A 224 0.33 -0.26 12.82
CA LEU A 224 0.96 -1.53 12.51
C LEU A 224 1.96 -1.97 13.60
N ASP A 225 2.38 -1.08 14.49
CA ASP A 225 3.33 -1.40 15.55
C ASP A 225 2.72 -2.37 16.57
N GLY A 226 3.18 -3.62 16.50
CA GLY A 226 2.66 -4.75 17.28
C GLY A 226 1.34 -5.30 16.75
N GLY A 227 1.27 -6.61 16.59
CA GLY A 227 0.09 -7.31 16.09
C GLY A 227 0.28 -8.83 16.07
N PHE A 228 -0.65 -9.54 15.47
CA PHE A 228 -0.61 -10.99 15.36
C PHE A 228 -0.61 -11.42 13.90
N GLY A 229 0.25 -12.39 13.55
CA GLY A 229 0.33 -12.94 12.19
C GLY A 229 -1.00 -13.49 11.67
N THR A 230 -1.85 -13.97 12.57
CA THR A 230 -3.20 -14.45 12.25
C THR A 230 -4.09 -13.33 11.66
N TRP A 231 -3.93 -12.08 12.10
CA TRP A 231 -4.67 -10.96 11.54
C TRP A 231 -4.23 -10.64 10.13
N ALA A 232 -2.91 -10.58 9.91
CA ALA A 232 -2.38 -10.37 8.57
C ALA A 232 -2.84 -11.49 7.65
N THR A 233 -2.69 -12.75 8.06
CA THR A 233 -3.09 -13.90 7.25
C THR A 233 -4.57 -13.82 6.86
N HIS A 234 -5.45 -13.52 7.82
CA HIS A 234 -6.88 -13.33 7.52
C HIS A 234 -7.14 -12.17 6.55
N ALA A 235 -6.50 -11.02 6.76
CA ALA A 235 -6.66 -9.86 5.88
C ALA A 235 -6.10 -10.11 4.46
N LEU A 236 -5.03 -10.89 4.34
CA LEU A 236 -4.37 -11.19 3.07
C LEU A 236 -5.05 -12.33 2.29
N THR A 237 -5.70 -13.28 2.96
CA THR A 237 -6.29 -14.48 2.31
C THR A 237 -7.81 -14.49 2.32
N GLY A 238 -8.45 -13.89 3.31
CA GLY A 238 -9.87 -14.00 3.57
C GLY A 238 -10.27 -15.33 4.23
N ASP A 239 -9.29 -16.18 4.53
CA ASP A 239 -9.53 -17.50 5.11
C ASP A 239 -9.77 -17.40 6.64
N ASN A 240 -10.43 -18.41 7.18
CA ASN A 240 -10.53 -18.55 8.62
C ASN A 240 -9.19 -18.97 9.21
N VAL A 241 -8.63 -18.14 10.06
CA VAL A 241 -7.34 -18.36 10.71
C VAL A 241 -7.56 -18.64 12.19
N PHE A 242 -6.83 -19.60 12.74
CA PHE A 242 -6.89 -19.95 14.15
C PHE A 242 -5.50 -20.24 14.71
N LEU A 243 -5.34 -20.07 16.00
CA LEU A 243 -4.12 -20.38 16.74
C LEU A 243 -4.34 -21.63 17.58
N LEU A 244 -3.46 -22.61 17.45
CA LEU A 244 -3.41 -23.76 18.35
C LEU A 244 -2.40 -23.50 19.46
N LYS A 245 -2.87 -23.53 20.72
CA LYS A 245 -1.99 -23.48 21.89
C LYS A 245 -1.98 -24.82 22.63
N LYS A 246 -0.79 -25.36 22.87
CA LYS A 246 -0.62 -26.51 23.73
C LYS A 246 -0.87 -26.08 25.17
N ARG A 247 -1.70 -26.83 25.89
CA ARG A 247 -1.88 -26.62 27.33
C ARG A 247 -0.63 -27.10 28.07
N MET A 248 -0.11 -26.24 28.93
CA MET A 248 1.06 -26.57 29.77
C MET A 248 0.67 -27.36 31.01
N ASP A 249 -0.62 -27.33 31.38
CA ASP A 249 -1.17 -27.93 32.61
C ASP A 249 -1.74 -29.33 32.40
N VAL A 250 -1.97 -29.74 31.15
CA VAL A 250 -2.51 -31.07 30.82
C VAL A 250 -1.72 -31.69 29.67
N GLU A 251 -1.17 -32.86 29.89
CA GLU A 251 -0.43 -33.61 28.86
C GLU A 251 -1.32 -33.90 27.63
N ARG A 252 -0.85 -33.48 26.43
CA ARG A 252 -1.44 -33.78 25.12
C ARG A 252 -2.74 -33.08 24.75
N THR A 253 -3.17 -32.04 25.45
CA THR A 253 -4.33 -31.24 25.00
C THR A 253 -3.91 -29.96 24.32
N TRP A 254 -4.60 -29.66 23.21
CA TRP A 254 -4.45 -28.44 22.47
C TRP A 254 -5.74 -27.64 22.55
N ARG A 255 -5.63 -26.31 22.68
CA ARG A 255 -6.77 -25.39 22.55
C ARG A 255 -6.69 -24.68 21.23
N ARG A 256 -7.80 -24.68 20.51
CA ARG A 256 -7.98 -23.89 19.30
C ARG A 256 -8.54 -22.53 19.67
N HIS A 257 -7.81 -21.49 19.30
CA HIS A 257 -8.27 -20.11 19.40
C HIS A 257 -8.60 -19.62 17.98
N ASN A 258 -9.88 -19.38 17.72
CA ASN A 258 -10.31 -18.76 16.49
C ASN A 258 -10.04 -17.25 16.59
N MET A 259 -9.19 -16.75 15.72
CA MET A 259 -8.87 -15.33 15.67
C MET A 259 -9.52 -14.72 14.43
N LYS A 260 -10.29 -13.68 14.63
CA LYS A 260 -10.89 -12.91 13.54
C LYS A 260 -10.32 -11.50 13.57
N PHE A 261 -9.91 -11.01 12.43
CA PHE A 261 -9.64 -9.60 12.27
C PHE A 261 -10.99 -8.88 12.13
N ILE A 262 -11.37 -8.12 13.15
CA ILE A 262 -12.64 -7.43 13.18
C ILE A 262 -12.41 -5.93 12.99
N GLY A 263 -12.32 -5.51 11.74
CA GLY A 263 -12.53 -4.12 11.33
C GLY A 263 -11.36 -3.18 11.44
N LYS A 264 -11.56 -2.00 10.87
CA LYS A 264 -10.67 -0.86 11.00
C LYS A 264 -10.50 -0.47 12.45
N PRO A 265 -9.30 -0.03 12.85
CA PRO A 265 -9.13 0.66 14.10
C PRO A 265 -10.10 1.84 14.18
N GLY A 266 -10.89 1.93 15.24
CA GLY A 266 -11.62 3.17 15.56
C GLY A 266 -10.62 4.25 15.97
N ASP A 267 -11.08 5.51 16.09
CA ASP A 267 -10.26 6.64 16.54
C ASP A 267 -9.80 6.56 18.01
N GLY A 268 -10.06 5.44 18.70
CA GLY A 268 -9.62 5.13 20.06
C GLY A 268 -8.27 4.42 20.10
N GLY A 269 -7.61 4.41 21.26
CA GLY A 269 -6.26 3.91 21.46
C GLY A 269 -5.98 2.46 21.01
N LYS A 270 -4.71 2.08 20.98
CA LYS A 270 -4.18 0.78 20.50
C LYS A 270 -4.93 -0.47 20.96
N LYS A 271 -5.63 -0.42 22.11
CA LYS A 271 -6.27 -1.58 22.74
C LYS A 271 -7.68 -1.89 22.25
N ASP A 272 -8.38 -0.92 21.63
CA ASP A 272 -9.79 -1.10 21.25
C ASP A 272 -10.00 -1.62 19.84
N ARG A 273 -8.89 -2.00 19.15
CA ARG A 273 -8.84 -2.16 17.70
C ARG A 273 -8.96 -3.59 17.22
N ILE A 274 -8.88 -4.56 18.14
CA ILE A 274 -8.79 -5.96 17.76
C ILE A 274 -9.57 -6.80 18.76
N TYR A 275 -10.65 -7.38 18.26
CA TYR A 275 -11.42 -8.35 19.01
C TYR A 275 -10.84 -9.75 18.83
N HIS A 276 -10.55 -10.40 19.96
CA HIS A 276 -10.39 -11.83 20.04
C HIS A 276 -11.75 -12.42 20.38
N GLU A 277 -12.34 -13.21 19.50
CA GLU A 277 -13.37 -14.14 19.87
C GLU A 277 -12.66 -15.46 20.18
N GLU A 278 -12.38 -15.70 21.45
CA GLU A 278 -11.88 -17.00 21.91
C GLU A 278 -13.03 -17.99 21.91
N VAL A 279 -13.09 -18.85 20.92
CA VAL A 279 -13.91 -20.07 21.00
C VAL A 279 -12.96 -21.19 21.42
N GLU A 280 -13.06 -21.60 22.69
CA GLU A 280 -12.33 -22.78 23.18
C GLU A 280 -13.00 -24.04 22.65
N GLU A 281 -12.38 -24.70 21.71
CA GLU A 281 -12.68 -26.09 21.36
C GLU A 281 -11.52 -26.97 21.90
N ASN A 282 -11.84 -27.95 22.76
CA ASN A 282 -10.90 -29.01 23.10
C ASN A 282 -10.75 -29.94 21.89
N ILE A 283 -9.56 -30.03 21.35
CA ILE A 283 -9.19 -30.96 20.27
C ILE A 283 -8.40 -32.13 20.87
#